data_b4324979fb0ad67629bd08c0873f5cad
#
_entry.id   b4324979fb0ad67629bd08c0873f5cad
#
_cell.length_a   1.000
_cell.length_b   1.000
_cell.length_c   1.000
_cell.angle_alpha   90.00
_cell.angle_beta   90.00
_cell.angle_gamma   90.00
#
_symmetry.space_group_name_H-M   'P 1'
#
loop_
_entity.id
_entity.type
_entity.pdbx_description
1 polymer ?
#
loop_
_entity_poly.entity_id
_entity_poly.type
_entity_poly.pdbx_seq_one_letter_code
_entity_poly.pdbx_strand_id
1 'polypeptide(L)'
;MKNILFLLVSLISMSGFAQSQVLDTSIKTLKGESTTLNEITSDNDLVLVSLWATWCVPCKNELDAISEVYQDWQDETNVEFVAVSVDDTRTVNRVKPLINGKDWDFTILLDTNNDLKRALNAVTIPVTLIIKDGEIVFRHSGYTPGSENALYEELKKHI
;
A
#
# COMPACT_ATOMS: atom_id res chain seq x y z
N MET A 1 3.02 -2.37 42.29
CA MET A 1 3.14 -1.30 41.27
C MET A 1 4.32 -1.52 40.31
N LYS A 2 5.50 -1.97 40.75
CA LYS A 2 6.67 -2.23 39.89
C LYS A 2 6.43 -3.30 38.79
N ASN A 3 5.65 -4.34 39.11
CA ASN A 3 5.38 -5.45 38.17
C ASN A 3 4.35 -5.10 37.09
N ILE A 4 3.46 -4.14 37.32
CA ILE A 4 2.47 -3.67 36.34
C ILE A 4 3.16 -2.79 35.28
N LEU A 5 4.16 -2.01 35.68
CA LEU A 5 4.93 -1.18 34.74
C LEU A 5 5.76 -2.03 33.75
N PHE A 6 6.33 -3.16 34.23
CA PHE A 6 7.06 -4.11 33.37
C PHE A 6 6.15 -4.83 32.36
N LEU A 7 4.92 -5.17 32.75
CA LEU A 7 3.93 -5.78 31.85
C LEU A 7 3.44 -4.81 30.78
N LEU A 8 3.27 -3.51 31.10
CA LEU A 8 2.87 -2.49 30.13
C LEU A 8 3.98 -2.20 29.10
N VAL A 9 5.24 -2.16 29.51
CA VAL A 9 6.38 -1.97 28.58
C VAL A 9 6.56 -3.16 27.66
N SER A 10 6.30 -4.40 28.12
CA SER A 10 6.36 -5.62 27.29
C SER A 10 5.25 -5.68 26.23
N LEU A 11 4.07 -5.11 26.48
CA LEU A 11 2.96 -5.08 25.53
C LEU A 11 3.19 -4.11 24.36
N ILE A 12 3.90 -2.99 24.60
CA ILE A 12 4.18 -1.99 23.57
C ILE A 12 5.22 -2.53 22.55
N SER A 13 6.18 -3.36 22.99
CA SER A 13 7.21 -3.93 22.10
C SER A 13 6.69 -5.04 21.17
N MET A 14 5.55 -5.67 21.43
CA MET A 14 4.99 -6.71 20.57
C MET A 14 4.28 -6.17 19.32
N SER A 15 3.82 -4.93 19.33
CA SER A 15 3.08 -4.34 18.19
C SER A 15 4.00 -4.04 17.00
N GLY A 16 5.22 -3.60 17.22
CA GLY A 16 6.19 -3.28 16.16
C GLY A 16 6.68 -4.53 15.39
N PHE A 17 6.86 -5.65 16.09
CA PHE A 17 7.29 -6.90 15.44
C PHE A 17 6.24 -7.49 14.49
N ALA A 18 4.95 -7.32 14.77
CA ALA A 18 3.88 -7.83 13.92
C ALA A 18 3.73 -7.03 12.64
N GLN A 19 3.97 -5.73 12.66
CA GLN A 19 3.88 -4.86 11.48
C GLN A 19 5.07 -5.06 10.54
N SER A 20 6.28 -5.20 11.05
CA SER A 20 7.46 -5.46 10.21
C SER A 20 7.32 -6.77 9.43
N GLN A 21 6.78 -7.83 10.04
CA GLN A 21 6.54 -9.11 9.36
C GLN A 21 5.56 -9.00 8.17
N VAL A 22 4.57 -8.10 8.24
CA VAL A 22 3.62 -7.87 7.15
C VAL A 22 4.32 -7.20 5.97
N LEU A 23 5.15 -6.19 6.23
CA LEU A 23 5.89 -5.45 5.20
C LEU A 23 6.99 -6.29 4.54
N ASP A 24 7.48 -7.34 5.21
CA ASP A 24 8.45 -8.31 4.68
C ASP A 24 7.81 -9.40 3.79
N THR A 25 6.48 -9.35 3.59
CA THR A 25 5.81 -10.30 2.69
C THR A 25 6.32 -10.14 1.27
N SER A 26 6.79 -11.26 0.67
CA SER A 26 7.33 -11.26 -0.69
C SER A 26 6.23 -11.02 -1.72
N ILE A 27 6.43 -10.00 -2.55
CA ILE A 27 5.64 -9.63 -3.71
C ILE A 27 6.54 -9.54 -4.94
N LYS A 28 6.00 -9.35 -6.13
CA LYS A 28 6.80 -9.35 -7.36
C LYS A 28 6.68 -8.05 -8.12
N THR A 29 7.78 -7.66 -8.76
CA THR A 29 7.77 -6.62 -9.79
C THR A 29 7.08 -7.12 -11.06
N LEU A 30 6.77 -6.22 -11.99
CA LEU A 30 6.26 -6.59 -13.33
C LEU A 30 7.26 -7.43 -14.15
N LYS A 31 8.56 -7.42 -13.78
CA LYS A 31 9.60 -8.25 -14.38
C LYS A 31 9.69 -9.65 -13.77
N GLY A 32 8.98 -9.89 -12.65
CA GLY A 32 8.98 -11.16 -11.92
C GLY A 32 10.04 -11.26 -10.82
N GLU A 33 10.77 -10.17 -10.55
CA GLU A 33 11.73 -10.09 -9.45
C GLU A 33 10.99 -10.02 -8.12
N SER A 34 11.51 -10.65 -7.08
CA SER A 34 10.94 -10.56 -5.74
C SER A 34 11.36 -9.27 -5.06
N THR A 35 10.44 -8.65 -4.34
CA THR A 35 10.65 -7.50 -3.48
C THR A 35 9.69 -7.54 -2.30
N THR A 36 9.80 -6.60 -1.38
CA THR A 36 8.91 -6.43 -0.22
C THR A 36 8.52 -4.96 -0.05
N LEU A 37 7.45 -4.66 0.66
CA LEU A 37 7.14 -3.28 1.02
C LEU A 37 8.22 -2.70 1.93
N ASN A 38 8.85 -3.52 2.79
CA ASN A 38 9.91 -3.08 3.67
C ASN A 38 11.14 -2.59 2.89
N GLU A 39 11.53 -3.26 1.80
CA GLU A 39 12.60 -2.79 0.92
C GLU A 39 12.27 -1.41 0.31
N ILE A 40 11.04 -1.20 -0.15
CA ILE A 40 10.60 0.07 -0.74
C ILE A 40 10.59 1.19 0.30
N THR A 41 10.11 0.91 1.52
CA THR A 41 10.07 1.90 2.61
C THR A 41 11.46 2.20 3.19
N SER A 42 12.45 1.35 2.95
CA SER A 42 13.85 1.64 3.32
C SER A 42 14.47 2.76 2.46
N ASP A 43 13.98 2.92 1.24
CA ASP A 43 14.45 3.94 0.30
C ASP A 43 13.57 5.21 0.32
N ASN A 44 12.38 5.12 0.91
CA ASN A 44 11.36 6.18 0.92
C ASN A 44 10.72 6.30 2.31
N ASP A 45 10.82 7.47 2.93
CA ASP A 45 10.29 7.73 4.27
C ASP A 45 8.75 7.70 4.33
N LEU A 46 8.08 8.06 3.22
CA LEU A 46 6.63 8.11 3.10
C LEU A 46 6.17 7.34 1.86
N VAL A 47 5.40 6.28 2.09
CA VAL A 47 4.90 5.41 1.01
C VAL A 47 3.38 5.27 1.11
N LEU A 48 2.70 5.54 0.00
CA LEU A 48 1.28 5.25 -0.18
C LEU A 48 1.14 3.90 -0.89
N VAL A 49 0.36 2.98 -0.34
CA VAL A 49 0.14 1.66 -0.94
C VAL A 49 -1.35 1.45 -1.18
N SER A 50 -1.76 1.07 -2.40
CA SER A 50 -3.14 0.62 -2.68
C SER A 50 -3.16 -0.82 -3.19
N LEU A 51 -3.96 -1.68 -2.55
CA LEU A 51 -4.27 -3.02 -3.04
C LEU A 51 -5.43 -2.94 -4.04
N TRP A 52 -5.20 -3.43 -5.26
CA TRP A 52 -6.16 -3.35 -6.35
C TRP A 52 -6.21 -4.63 -7.20
N ALA A 53 -7.14 -4.69 -8.16
CA ALA A 53 -7.16 -5.76 -9.17
C ALA A 53 -7.78 -5.28 -10.48
N THR A 54 -7.46 -5.93 -11.58
CA THR A 54 -7.99 -5.60 -12.91
C THR A 54 -9.50 -5.69 -13.04
N TRP A 55 -10.14 -6.54 -12.25
CA TRP A 55 -11.59 -6.73 -12.16
C TRP A 55 -12.30 -5.81 -11.15
N CYS A 56 -11.53 -5.06 -10.35
CA CYS A 56 -12.06 -4.16 -9.31
C CYS A 56 -12.31 -2.76 -9.90
N VAL A 57 -13.57 -2.42 -10.16
CA VAL A 57 -13.93 -1.10 -10.72
C VAL A 57 -13.59 0.05 -9.77
N PRO A 58 -14.00 0.04 -8.48
CA PRO A 58 -13.66 1.15 -7.57
C PRO A 58 -12.15 1.31 -7.37
N CYS A 59 -11.36 0.21 -7.40
CA CYS A 59 -9.92 0.30 -7.33
C CYS A 59 -9.32 1.08 -8.52
N LYS A 60 -9.78 0.78 -9.73
CA LYS A 60 -9.30 1.50 -10.93
C LYS A 60 -9.69 2.96 -10.90
N ASN A 61 -10.86 3.28 -10.41
CA ASN A 61 -11.30 4.67 -10.25
C ASN A 61 -10.41 5.41 -9.22
N GLU A 62 -10.03 4.75 -8.11
CA GLU A 62 -9.07 5.29 -7.14
C GLU A 62 -7.71 5.58 -7.80
N LEU A 63 -7.16 4.57 -8.51
CA LEU A 63 -5.86 4.71 -9.17
C LEU A 63 -5.88 5.77 -10.26
N ASP A 64 -6.96 5.88 -11.04
CA ASP A 64 -7.14 6.93 -12.04
C ASP A 64 -7.17 8.32 -11.37
N ALA A 65 -7.96 8.50 -10.31
CA ALA A 65 -8.04 9.77 -9.59
C ALA A 65 -6.71 10.17 -8.93
N ILE A 66 -5.99 9.21 -8.34
CA ILE A 66 -4.67 9.49 -7.77
C ILE A 66 -3.67 9.85 -8.89
N SER A 67 -3.69 9.16 -10.02
CA SER A 67 -2.74 9.44 -11.11
C SER A 67 -2.83 10.86 -11.64
N GLU A 68 -4.02 11.47 -11.62
CA GLU A 68 -4.24 12.86 -12.06
C GLU A 68 -3.55 13.89 -11.16
N VAL A 69 -3.31 13.56 -9.88
CA VAL A 69 -2.77 14.47 -8.86
C VAL A 69 -1.46 13.99 -8.24
N TYR A 70 -0.97 12.82 -8.63
CA TYR A 70 0.18 12.16 -8.00
C TYR A 70 1.45 13.00 -8.07
N GLN A 71 1.72 13.66 -9.21
CA GLN A 71 2.90 14.51 -9.35
C GLN A 71 2.88 15.68 -8.35
N ASP A 72 1.74 16.32 -8.17
CA ASP A 72 1.59 17.40 -7.19
C ASP A 72 1.81 16.88 -5.76
N TRP A 73 1.28 15.69 -5.44
CA TRP A 73 1.48 15.07 -4.13
C TRP A 73 2.95 14.72 -3.89
N GLN A 74 3.63 14.17 -4.91
CA GLN A 74 5.04 13.83 -4.84
C GLN A 74 5.91 15.08 -4.64
N ASP A 75 5.63 16.14 -5.38
CA ASP A 75 6.36 17.41 -5.27
C ASP A 75 6.20 18.06 -3.88
N GLU A 76 5.02 17.92 -3.26
CA GLU A 76 4.73 18.52 -1.96
C GLU A 76 5.15 17.65 -0.77
N THR A 77 5.06 16.32 -0.90
CA THR A 77 5.20 15.39 0.25
C THR A 77 6.36 14.40 0.09
N ASN A 78 6.97 14.32 -1.09
CA ASN A 78 7.95 13.28 -1.46
C ASN A 78 7.40 11.86 -1.28
N VAL A 79 6.08 11.66 -1.43
CA VAL A 79 5.45 10.34 -1.30
C VAL A 79 5.79 9.45 -2.49
N GLU A 80 6.17 8.20 -2.23
CA GLU A 80 6.20 7.14 -3.25
C GLU A 80 4.85 6.43 -3.27
N PHE A 81 4.24 6.29 -4.46
CA PHE A 81 2.98 5.56 -4.60
C PHE A 81 3.22 4.17 -5.21
N VAL A 82 2.72 3.15 -4.53
CA VAL A 82 2.86 1.74 -4.89
C VAL A 82 1.49 1.09 -5.01
N ALA A 83 1.10 0.69 -6.21
CA ALA A 83 -0.14 -0.04 -6.44
C ALA A 83 0.13 -1.55 -6.55
N VAL A 84 -0.33 -2.33 -5.57
CA VAL A 84 -0.12 -3.78 -5.51
C VAL A 84 -1.33 -4.51 -6.05
N SER A 85 -1.19 -5.14 -7.22
CA SER A 85 -2.25 -5.98 -7.81
C SER A 85 -2.39 -7.29 -7.05
N VAL A 86 -3.61 -7.62 -6.63
CA VAL A 86 -4.00 -8.91 -6.06
C VAL A 86 -4.65 -9.83 -7.10
N ASP A 87 -4.41 -9.58 -8.38
CA ASP A 87 -4.78 -10.50 -9.46
C ASP A 87 -4.05 -11.82 -9.28
N ASP A 88 -4.79 -12.91 -9.15
CA ASP A 88 -4.25 -14.26 -9.01
C ASP A 88 -3.75 -14.83 -10.36
N THR A 89 -3.30 -16.09 -10.35
CA THR A 89 -2.76 -16.77 -11.54
C THR A 89 -3.73 -16.80 -12.72
N ARG A 90 -5.04 -16.62 -12.52
CA ARG A 90 -6.07 -16.62 -13.57
C ARG A 90 -6.21 -15.24 -14.23
N THR A 91 -5.90 -14.17 -13.53
CA THR A 91 -6.17 -12.80 -13.97
C THR A 91 -4.92 -11.92 -14.10
N VAL A 92 -3.78 -12.31 -13.51
CA VAL A 92 -2.53 -11.52 -13.51
C VAL A 92 -2.06 -11.13 -14.93
N ASN A 93 -2.33 -11.96 -15.94
CA ASN A 93 -2.00 -11.66 -17.32
C ASN A 93 -2.75 -10.44 -17.90
N ARG A 94 -3.81 -9.96 -17.21
CA ARG A 94 -4.56 -8.76 -17.60
C ARG A 94 -3.91 -7.47 -17.08
N VAL A 95 -3.00 -7.56 -16.09
CA VAL A 95 -2.38 -6.39 -15.46
C VAL A 95 -1.58 -5.58 -16.50
N LYS A 96 -0.59 -6.19 -17.15
CA LYS A 96 0.24 -5.48 -18.13
C LYS A 96 -0.55 -4.83 -19.28
N PRO A 97 -1.50 -5.52 -19.94
CA PRO A 97 -2.32 -4.89 -20.98
C PRO A 97 -3.15 -3.71 -20.45
N LEU A 98 -3.67 -3.80 -19.22
CA LEU A 98 -4.46 -2.73 -18.62
C LEU A 98 -3.59 -1.50 -18.35
N ILE A 99 -2.46 -1.66 -17.64
CA ILE A 99 -1.60 -0.53 -17.28
C ILE A 99 -0.95 0.14 -18.49
N ASN A 100 -0.68 -0.60 -19.58
CA ASN A 100 -0.17 -0.03 -20.83
C ASN A 100 -1.16 0.96 -21.49
N GLY A 101 -2.43 0.91 -21.13
CA GLY A 101 -3.46 1.83 -21.60
C GLY A 101 -3.79 2.94 -20.61
N LYS A 102 -2.97 3.08 -19.54
CA LYS A 102 -3.14 4.08 -18.49
C LYS A 102 -1.91 4.97 -18.38
N ASP A 103 -2.12 6.21 -18.05
CA ASP A 103 -1.04 7.19 -17.77
C ASP A 103 -0.65 7.13 -16.28
N TRP A 104 -0.49 5.90 -15.74
CA TRP A 104 -0.12 5.69 -14.35
C TRP A 104 1.41 5.72 -14.20
N ASP A 105 1.93 6.80 -13.64
CA ASP A 105 3.36 7.01 -13.41
C ASP A 105 3.74 6.74 -11.95
N PHE A 106 3.42 5.53 -11.49
CA PHE A 106 3.74 5.02 -10.16
C PHE A 106 4.09 3.53 -10.21
N THR A 107 4.69 3.05 -9.13
CA THR A 107 5.17 1.66 -9.04
C THR A 107 4.03 0.66 -9.00
N ILE A 108 4.06 -0.34 -9.90
CA ILE A 108 3.09 -1.46 -9.93
C ILE A 108 3.79 -2.75 -9.50
N LEU A 109 3.23 -3.42 -8.49
CA LEU A 109 3.67 -4.71 -7.99
C LEU A 109 2.57 -5.77 -8.07
N LEU A 110 2.92 -7.03 -7.90
CA LEU A 110 2.04 -8.19 -8.06
C LEU A 110 2.08 -9.05 -6.79
N ASP A 111 0.94 -9.22 -6.14
CA ASP A 111 0.69 -10.17 -5.04
C ASP A 111 -0.15 -11.35 -5.55
N THR A 112 0.39 -12.11 -6.52
CA THR A 112 -0.32 -13.16 -7.27
C THR A 112 -0.83 -14.29 -6.38
N ASN A 113 -0.18 -14.55 -5.26
CA ASN A 113 -0.61 -15.55 -4.26
C ASN A 113 -1.56 -14.95 -3.21
N ASN A 114 -1.78 -13.64 -3.21
CA ASN A 114 -2.52 -12.91 -2.18
C ASN A 114 -1.90 -13.04 -0.77
N ASP A 115 -0.57 -13.20 -0.68
CA ASP A 115 0.14 -13.36 0.59
C ASP A 115 0.13 -12.06 1.39
N LEU A 116 0.46 -10.93 0.75
CA LEU A 116 0.40 -9.61 1.35
C LEU A 116 -1.05 -9.23 1.71
N LYS A 117 -2.00 -9.47 0.80
CA LYS A 117 -3.44 -9.23 1.07
C LYS A 117 -3.90 -9.97 2.33
N ARG A 118 -3.50 -11.25 2.50
CA ARG A 118 -3.84 -12.04 3.70
C ARG A 118 -3.12 -11.53 4.93
N ALA A 119 -1.83 -11.22 4.85
CA ALA A 119 -1.05 -10.69 5.96
C ALA A 119 -1.64 -9.37 6.48
N LEU A 120 -2.14 -8.52 5.58
CA LEU A 120 -2.85 -7.28 5.90
C LEU A 120 -4.30 -7.50 6.37
N ASN A 121 -4.84 -8.72 6.40
CA ASN A 121 -6.25 -9.00 6.67
C ASN A 121 -7.19 -8.17 5.77
N ALA A 122 -6.82 -7.96 4.51
CA ALA A 122 -7.60 -7.20 3.54
C ALA A 122 -8.71 -8.08 2.93
N VAL A 123 -9.89 -8.07 3.52
CA VAL A 123 -11.03 -8.88 3.06
C VAL A 123 -11.54 -8.36 1.72
N THR A 124 -11.70 -7.05 1.60
CA THR A 124 -12.16 -6.35 0.38
C THR A 124 -11.06 -5.45 -0.17
N ILE A 125 -11.19 -5.02 -1.43
CA ILE A 125 -10.33 -4.03 -2.08
C ILE A 125 -11.20 -2.91 -2.69
N PRO A 126 -10.67 -1.68 -2.87
CA PRO A 126 -9.32 -1.26 -2.53
C PRO A 126 -9.07 -1.20 -1.02
N VAL A 127 -7.82 -1.43 -0.63
CA VAL A 127 -7.30 -1.09 0.70
C VAL A 127 -6.10 -0.21 0.49
N THR A 128 -6.15 0.97 1.07
CA THR A 128 -5.10 1.99 0.95
C THR A 128 -4.43 2.20 2.29
N LEU A 129 -3.11 2.20 2.29
CA LEU A 129 -2.25 2.34 3.46
C LEU A 129 -1.33 3.54 3.28
N ILE A 130 -1.04 4.24 4.37
CA ILE A 130 0.11 5.14 4.46
C ILE A 130 1.13 4.46 5.37
N ILE A 131 2.36 4.34 4.87
CA ILE A 131 3.50 3.81 5.60
C ILE A 131 4.48 4.96 5.78
N LYS A 132 4.86 5.24 7.04
CA LYS A 132 5.86 6.25 7.41
C LYS A 132 6.95 5.58 8.23
N ASP A 133 8.20 5.78 7.82
CA ASP A 133 9.39 5.22 8.51
C ASP A 133 9.26 3.70 8.78
N GLY A 134 8.69 2.94 7.83
CA GLY A 134 8.49 1.49 7.94
C GLY A 134 7.32 1.05 8.83
N GLU A 135 6.45 1.97 9.25
CA GLU A 135 5.25 1.67 10.04
C GLU A 135 3.97 2.05 9.30
N ILE A 136 2.94 1.19 9.37
CA ILE A 136 1.62 1.52 8.83
C ILE A 136 0.95 2.51 9.78
N VAL A 137 0.86 3.78 9.38
CA VAL A 137 0.30 4.87 10.18
C VAL A 137 -1.16 5.18 9.85
N PHE A 138 -1.63 4.75 8.67
CA PHE A 138 -3.01 4.93 8.25
C PHE A 138 -3.49 3.77 7.39
N ARG A 139 -4.79 3.47 7.49
CA ARG A 139 -5.46 2.46 6.67
C ARG A 139 -6.87 2.89 6.34
N HIS A 140 -7.23 2.79 5.06
CA HIS A 140 -8.58 3.01 4.55
C HIS A 140 -9.04 1.81 3.70
N SER A 141 -10.36 1.57 3.62
CA SER A 141 -10.93 0.51 2.78
C SER A 141 -12.10 1.04 1.98
N GLY A 142 -12.10 0.72 0.69
CA GLY A 142 -13.09 1.20 -0.27
C GLY A 142 -12.68 2.55 -0.89
N TYR A 143 -13.38 2.91 -1.98
CA TYR A 143 -13.19 4.18 -2.68
C TYR A 143 -14.54 4.71 -3.14
N THR A 144 -14.73 6.00 -2.97
CA THR A 144 -15.79 6.81 -3.59
C THR A 144 -15.16 8.05 -4.23
N PRO A 145 -15.67 8.53 -5.38
CA PRO A 145 -15.11 9.73 -6.03
C PRO A 145 -14.98 10.90 -5.06
N GLY A 146 -13.79 11.50 -5.01
CA GLY A 146 -13.45 12.59 -4.10
C GLY A 146 -12.76 12.17 -2.80
N SER A 147 -12.71 10.86 -2.47
CA SER A 147 -12.01 10.40 -1.26
C SER A 147 -10.48 10.51 -1.38
N GLU A 148 -9.92 10.66 -2.58
CA GLU A 148 -8.50 10.98 -2.79
C GLU A 148 -8.10 12.29 -2.12
N ASN A 149 -8.99 13.29 -2.05
CA ASN A 149 -8.71 14.55 -1.36
C ASN A 149 -8.53 14.33 0.16
N ALA A 150 -9.39 13.50 0.78
CA ALA A 150 -9.26 13.18 2.19
C ALA A 150 -7.99 12.36 2.47
N LEU A 151 -7.60 11.48 1.54
CA LEU A 151 -6.36 10.73 1.59
C LEU A 151 -5.14 11.65 1.54
N TYR A 152 -5.18 12.67 0.68
CA TYR A 152 -4.12 13.67 0.61
C TYR A 152 -3.98 14.49 1.90
N GLU A 153 -5.10 14.93 2.48
CA GLU A 153 -5.07 15.60 3.79
C GLU A 153 -4.51 14.69 4.90
N GLU A 154 -4.71 13.38 4.78
CA GLU A 154 -4.10 12.43 5.70
C GLU A 154 -2.60 12.30 5.48
N LEU A 155 -2.14 12.19 4.22
CA LEU A 155 -0.71 12.17 3.86
C LEU A 155 0.05 13.35 4.46
N LYS A 156 -0.50 14.56 4.37
CA LYS A 156 0.12 15.79 4.89
C LYS A 156 0.34 15.80 6.40
N LYS A 157 -0.33 14.94 7.16
CA LYS A 157 -0.10 14.82 8.61
C LYS A 157 1.17 14.05 8.96
N HIS A 158 1.76 13.37 7.97
CA HIS A 158 2.91 12.46 8.15
C HIS A 158 4.19 12.96 7.48
N ILE A 159 4.22 14.21 6.99
CA ILE A 159 5.40 14.91 6.46
C ILE A 159 6.08 15.76 7.51
#